data_cff786533a9820418871c698b0875179
#
_entry.id   cff786533a9820418871c698b0875179
#
_cell.length_a   1.000
_cell.length_b   1.000
_cell.length_c   1.000
_cell.angle_alpha   90.00
_cell.angle_beta   90.00
_cell.angle_gamma   90.00
#
_symmetry.space_group_name_H-M   'P 1'
#
loop_
_entity.id
_entity.type
_entity.pdbx_description
1 polymer ?
#
loop_
_entity_poly.entity_id
_entity_poly.type
_entity_poly.pdbx_seq_one_letter_code
_entity_poly.pdbx_strand_id
1 'polypeptide(L)'
;MAYLENRDPILGQRILKEYPDAVFRDDLMFFLAKDAVLRGKKEEAGRLLMELNPRNLKEEYREEYLNLWRELNLDPKAGFLKSPVLFRGFIQYIELSPEEALTASEELFRRRYYREVVALLEGLDFQKVCFMLGTSLRALRESEKALQTFQECRDSRARAELAVMYYELEQREKTEELLSSIVDRNLVSDILFRLGRLNVQRGNFQEAINFFLRMEPSYRRDFNLGLSYYALGDYAKAFEHFLASVKYSQTRDEASTGNFWAYKCAILLRREDASEYLVKASNGAGFYHAVASSMLGLPVASRALRVVMEDESLPKTAGVVKAIWEAGFPEYARLEAFKRLRDLTSSDVIAISRLDPHLAVRLAVRKYGYGSFVYNAVAFPRPFRGKVEKASEKYSIESALIYAVMRQESLFDPYAVSVANARGLMQLIDSTAQYVARREGIRIRNIYDPETNITLGAAYLRYLLDQWKGDLVRTLASYNAGPTRVRSWPQHEDQYLFIETIPIRETRDYVKRVMYNYYVYSELLR
;
A
#
# COMPACT_ATOMS: atom_id res chain seq x y z
N MET A 1 -28.14 18.12 -1.96
CA MET A 1 -29.39 17.56 -2.52
C MET A 1 -30.19 18.63 -3.25
N ALA A 2 -30.91 19.52 -2.56
CA ALA A 2 -31.79 20.52 -3.19
C ALA A 2 -31.12 21.36 -4.30
N TYR A 3 -29.82 21.69 -4.18
CA TYR A 3 -29.09 22.38 -5.24
C TYR A 3 -28.84 21.49 -6.48
N LEU A 4 -28.43 20.22 -6.28
CA LEU A 4 -28.16 19.31 -7.39
C LEU A 4 -29.45 18.92 -8.16
N GLU A 5 -30.58 18.90 -7.48
CA GLU A 5 -31.89 18.64 -8.10
C GLU A 5 -32.42 19.84 -8.87
N ASN A 6 -32.28 21.04 -8.32
CA ASN A 6 -32.89 22.25 -8.87
C ASN A 6 -31.91 23.17 -9.61
N ARG A 7 -30.58 22.96 -9.44
CA ARG A 7 -29.48 23.80 -9.97
C ARG A 7 -29.71 25.31 -9.69
N ASP A 8 -30.21 25.60 -8.48
CA ASP A 8 -30.44 26.98 -8.04
C ASP A 8 -29.18 27.59 -7.42
N PRO A 9 -28.50 28.52 -8.09
CA PRO A 9 -27.26 29.11 -7.60
C PRO A 9 -27.44 29.95 -6.35
N ILE A 10 -28.61 30.55 -6.15
CA ILE A 10 -28.91 31.34 -4.95
C ILE A 10 -28.92 30.41 -3.75
N LEU A 11 -29.55 29.25 -3.88
CA LEU A 11 -29.54 28.21 -2.86
C LEU A 11 -28.12 27.69 -2.61
N GLY A 12 -27.33 27.45 -3.68
CA GLY A 12 -25.94 27.02 -3.56
C GLY A 12 -25.06 28.01 -2.80
N GLN A 13 -25.15 29.31 -3.14
CA GLN A 13 -24.42 30.36 -2.44
C GLN A 13 -24.85 30.50 -0.98
N ARG A 14 -26.15 30.37 -0.69
CA ARG A 14 -26.68 30.34 0.67
C ARG A 14 -26.10 29.20 1.48
N ILE A 15 -26.07 27.99 0.91
CA ILE A 15 -25.48 26.81 1.55
C ILE A 15 -24.00 27.03 1.87
N LEU A 16 -23.21 27.58 0.94
CA LEU A 16 -21.80 27.90 1.19
C LEU A 16 -21.61 28.89 2.35
N LYS A 17 -22.50 29.86 2.47
CA LYS A 17 -22.45 30.86 3.53
C LYS A 17 -22.87 30.30 4.89
N GLU A 18 -23.91 29.49 4.93
CA GLU A 18 -24.45 28.89 6.17
C GLU A 18 -23.58 27.72 6.67
N TYR A 19 -22.90 27.02 5.75
CA TYR A 19 -22.08 25.83 6.04
C TYR A 19 -20.68 25.93 5.44
N PRO A 20 -19.83 26.88 5.86
CA PRO A 20 -18.52 27.13 5.25
C PRO A 20 -17.54 25.95 5.41
N ASP A 21 -17.74 25.12 6.44
CA ASP A 21 -16.90 23.94 6.73
C ASP A 21 -17.52 22.63 6.25
N ALA A 22 -18.54 22.69 5.39
CA ALA A 22 -19.18 21.47 4.89
C ALA A 22 -18.20 20.63 4.06
N VAL A 23 -18.24 19.31 4.23
CA VAL A 23 -17.36 18.35 3.52
C VAL A 23 -17.55 18.37 2.00
N PHE A 24 -18.68 18.85 1.52
CA PHE A 24 -19.01 19.00 0.10
C PHE A 24 -18.77 20.43 -0.44
N ARG A 25 -18.16 21.32 0.35
CA ARG A 25 -17.97 22.74 0.00
C ARG A 25 -17.27 22.91 -1.35
N ASP A 26 -16.16 22.23 -1.55
CA ASP A 26 -15.37 22.37 -2.78
C ASP A 26 -16.07 21.77 -4.01
N ASP A 27 -16.79 20.66 -3.86
CA ASP A 27 -17.65 20.11 -4.92
C ASP A 27 -18.81 21.07 -5.26
N LEU A 28 -19.44 21.67 -4.25
CA LEU A 28 -20.50 22.67 -4.48
C LEU A 28 -19.98 23.92 -5.20
N MET A 29 -18.80 24.41 -4.80
CA MET A 29 -18.14 25.53 -5.48
C MET A 29 -17.81 25.17 -6.96
N PHE A 30 -17.37 23.96 -7.21
CA PHE A 30 -17.14 23.47 -8.57
C PHE A 30 -18.42 23.47 -9.42
N PHE A 31 -19.56 22.99 -8.89
CA PHE A 31 -20.84 23.02 -9.59
C PHE A 31 -21.35 24.45 -9.81
N LEU A 32 -21.18 25.34 -8.83
CA LEU A 32 -21.52 26.75 -8.98
C LEU A 32 -20.66 27.43 -10.06
N ALA A 33 -19.38 27.07 -10.15
CA ALA A 33 -18.50 27.55 -11.21
C ALA A 33 -18.99 27.09 -12.60
N LYS A 34 -19.37 25.82 -12.76
CA LYS A 34 -19.98 25.31 -14.00
C LYS A 34 -21.23 26.07 -14.38
N ASP A 35 -22.13 26.29 -13.44
CA ASP A 35 -23.34 27.05 -13.66
C ASP A 35 -23.05 28.52 -14.06
N ALA A 36 -22.03 29.14 -13.47
CA ALA A 36 -21.61 30.49 -13.82
C ALA A 36 -21.07 30.56 -15.26
N VAL A 37 -20.29 29.54 -15.68
CA VAL A 37 -19.83 29.43 -17.10
C VAL A 37 -21.04 29.35 -18.05
N LEU A 38 -21.99 28.46 -17.77
CA LEU A 38 -23.19 28.29 -18.60
C LEU A 38 -24.02 29.58 -18.73
N ARG A 39 -23.94 30.47 -17.73
CA ARG A 39 -24.62 31.80 -17.74
C ARG A 39 -23.75 32.93 -18.28
N GLY A 40 -22.58 32.63 -18.82
CA GLY A 40 -21.64 33.61 -19.36
C GLY A 40 -20.89 34.44 -18.30
N LYS A 41 -21.01 34.10 -16.99
CA LYS A 41 -20.38 34.79 -15.87
C LYS A 41 -18.96 34.28 -15.60
N LYS A 42 -18.06 34.46 -16.56
CA LYS A 42 -16.70 33.87 -16.52
C LYS A 42 -15.87 34.32 -15.31
N GLU A 43 -15.98 35.59 -14.89
CA GLU A 43 -15.25 36.11 -13.72
C GLU A 43 -15.72 35.45 -12.41
N GLU A 44 -17.02 35.23 -12.25
CA GLU A 44 -17.58 34.53 -11.10
C GLU A 44 -17.10 33.09 -11.04
N ALA A 45 -17.14 32.38 -12.18
CA ALA A 45 -16.64 31.04 -12.32
C ALA A 45 -15.15 30.94 -11.97
N GLY A 46 -14.33 31.84 -12.50
CA GLY A 46 -12.90 31.90 -12.24
C GLY A 46 -12.60 32.08 -10.74
N ARG A 47 -13.29 32.98 -10.06
CA ARG A 47 -13.13 33.18 -8.60
C ARG A 47 -13.45 31.91 -7.81
N LEU A 48 -14.56 31.24 -8.14
CA LEU A 48 -14.95 30.00 -7.46
C LEU A 48 -13.92 28.89 -7.67
N LEU A 49 -13.41 28.71 -8.90
CA LEU A 49 -12.36 27.71 -9.19
C LEU A 49 -11.04 28.04 -8.52
N MET A 50 -10.69 29.33 -8.43
CA MET A 50 -9.47 29.75 -7.74
C MET A 50 -9.58 29.64 -6.22
N GLU A 51 -10.77 29.75 -5.63
CA GLU A 51 -10.97 29.65 -4.17
C GLU A 51 -10.99 28.19 -3.70
N LEU A 52 -11.64 27.28 -4.42
CA LEU A 52 -11.77 25.87 -4.00
C LEU A 52 -10.41 25.16 -3.90
N ASN A 53 -10.36 24.16 -3.02
CA ASN A 53 -9.19 23.27 -2.91
C ASN A 53 -9.38 22.02 -3.79
N PRO A 54 -8.64 21.89 -4.91
CA PRO A 54 -8.84 20.77 -5.85
C PRO A 54 -8.47 19.39 -5.28
N ARG A 55 -7.76 19.33 -4.14
CA ARG A 55 -7.48 18.07 -3.44
C ARG A 55 -8.73 17.48 -2.79
N ASN A 56 -9.70 18.31 -2.46
CA ASN A 56 -10.97 17.91 -1.84
C ASN A 56 -12.03 17.53 -2.88
N LEU A 57 -11.81 17.86 -4.17
CA LEU A 57 -12.72 17.46 -5.23
C LEU A 57 -12.74 15.95 -5.40
N LYS A 58 -13.93 15.41 -5.65
CA LYS A 58 -14.06 14.03 -6.13
C LYS A 58 -13.23 13.80 -7.37
N GLU A 59 -12.66 12.60 -7.49
CA GLU A 59 -11.75 12.27 -8.58
C GLU A 59 -12.41 12.43 -9.96
N GLU A 60 -13.68 12.08 -10.06
CA GLU A 60 -14.50 12.22 -11.27
C GLU A 60 -14.64 13.66 -11.77
N TYR A 61 -14.51 14.67 -10.89
CA TYR A 61 -14.64 16.09 -11.24
C TYR A 61 -13.31 16.75 -11.60
N ARG A 62 -12.17 16.12 -11.29
CA ARG A 62 -10.84 16.73 -11.43
C ARG A 62 -10.45 17.00 -12.86
N GLU A 63 -10.80 16.12 -13.79
CA GLU A 63 -10.53 16.34 -15.21
C GLU A 63 -11.35 17.51 -15.76
N GLU A 64 -12.64 17.57 -15.43
CA GLU A 64 -13.51 18.67 -15.84
C GLU A 64 -13.10 20.00 -15.18
N TYR A 65 -12.65 19.98 -13.92
CA TYR A 65 -12.07 21.13 -13.26
C TYR A 65 -10.86 21.69 -14.02
N LEU A 66 -9.94 20.82 -14.47
CA LEU A 66 -8.81 21.23 -15.30
C LEU A 66 -9.23 21.79 -16.65
N ASN A 67 -10.26 21.22 -17.26
CA ASN A 67 -10.77 21.70 -18.53
C ASN A 67 -11.39 23.10 -18.40
N LEU A 68 -12.17 23.34 -17.34
CA LEU A 68 -12.69 24.68 -17.03
C LEU A 68 -11.58 25.68 -16.71
N TRP A 69 -10.52 25.26 -16.02
CA TRP A 69 -9.36 26.09 -15.75
C TRP A 69 -8.70 26.59 -17.03
N ARG A 70 -8.55 25.71 -18.04
CA ARG A 70 -8.04 26.03 -19.38
C ARG A 70 -9.01 26.91 -20.16
N GLU A 71 -10.30 26.58 -20.18
CA GLU A 71 -11.35 27.32 -20.90
C GLU A 71 -11.45 28.78 -20.43
N LEU A 72 -11.33 29.00 -19.13
CA LEU A 72 -11.36 30.32 -18.51
C LEU A 72 -10.00 31.04 -18.55
N ASN A 73 -8.98 30.42 -19.11
CA ASN A 73 -7.62 30.95 -19.21
C ASN A 73 -7.07 31.44 -17.84
N LEU A 74 -7.32 30.64 -16.78
CA LEU A 74 -6.85 30.96 -15.44
C LEU A 74 -5.36 30.67 -15.31
N ASP A 75 -4.69 31.39 -14.39
CA ASP A 75 -3.26 31.25 -14.17
C ASP A 75 -2.88 29.80 -13.78
N PRO A 76 -2.13 29.08 -14.64
CA PRO A 76 -1.75 27.69 -14.38
C PRO A 76 -0.78 27.56 -13.19
N LYS A 77 0.01 28.60 -12.87
CA LYS A 77 0.90 28.62 -11.73
C LYS A 77 0.10 28.58 -10.42
N ALA A 78 -0.95 29.39 -10.30
CA ALA A 78 -1.81 29.39 -9.12
C ALA A 78 -2.46 28.02 -8.89
N GLY A 79 -2.90 27.33 -9.95
CA GLY A 79 -3.42 25.97 -9.87
C GLY A 79 -2.36 24.95 -9.46
N PHE A 80 -1.18 25.04 -10.04
CA PHE A 80 -0.05 24.14 -9.75
C PHE A 80 0.41 24.26 -8.29
N LEU A 81 0.53 25.45 -7.74
CA LEU A 81 0.92 25.65 -6.34
C LEU A 81 -0.11 25.08 -5.35
N LYS A 82 -1.39 25.03 -5.72
CA LYS A 82 -2.43 24.37 -4.92
C LYS A 82 -2.35 22.84 -4.97
N SER A 83 -2.07 22.27 -6.14
CA SER A 83 -2.00 20.82 -6.32
C SER A 83 -1.02 20.44 -7.45
N PRO A 84 0.29 20.34 -7.14
CA PRO A 84 1.31 19.98 -8.13
C PRO A 84 0.99 18.67 -8.88
N VAL A 85 0.42 17.71 -8.20
CA VAL A 85 0.04 16.41 -8.79
C VAL A 85 -1.04 16.55 -9.86
N LEU A 86 -2.07 17.35 -9.60
CA LEU A 86 -3.17 17.56 -10.53
C LEU A 86 -2.73 18.40 -11.75
N PHE A 87 -1.97 19.46 -11.50
CA PHE A 87 -1.52 20.40 -12.52
C PHE A 87 -0.15 20.09 -13.13
N ARG A 88 0.42 18.88 -12.90
CA ARG A 88 1.77 18.50 -13.37
C ARG A 88 1.99 18.68 -14.89
N GLY A 89 0.94 18.56 -15.70
CA GLY A 89 1.02 18.78 -17.13
C GLY A 89 1.29 20.23 -17.54
N PHE A 90 1.25 21.18 -16.61
CA PHE A 90 1.53 22.59 -16.86
C PHE A 90 2.96 23.02 -16.52
N ILE A 91 3.79 22.14 -15.99
CA ILE A 91 5.16 22.45 -15.51
C ILE A 91 5.96 23.23 -16.57
N GLN A 92 5.87 22.84 -17.84
CA GLN A 92 6.60 23.49 -18.94
C GLN A 92 6.10 24.89 -19.32
N TYR A 93 4.97 25.33 -18.76
CA TYR A 93 4.32 26.61 -19.08
C TYR A 93 4.32 27.58 -17.90
N ILE A 94 4.98 27.23 -16.78
CA ILE A 94 4.96 28.03 -15.54
C ILE A 94 6.39 28.32 -15.09
N GLU A 95 6.60 29.54 -14.60
CA GLU A 95 7.83 29.92 -13.94
C GLU A 95 7.65 29.85 -12.42
N LEU A 96 8.49 29.07 -11.77
CA LEU A 96 8.47 28.87 -10.32
C LEU A 96 9.71 29.50 -9.68
N SER A 97 9.56 30.06 -8.50
CA SER A 97 10.70 30.36 -7.65
C SER A 97 11.39 29.06 -7.20
N PRO A 98 12.68 29.11 -6.79
CA PRO A 98 13.38 27.95 -6.28
C PRO A 98 12.66 27.24 -5.11
N GLU A 99 12.02 28.00 -4.22
CA GLU A 99 11.28 27.47 -3.08
C GLU A 99 9.98 26.79 -3.50
N GLU A 100 9.24 27.39 -4.44
CA GLU A 100 8.02 26.81 -5.01
C GLU A 100 8.34 25.50 -5.75
N ALA A 101 9.40 25.48 -6.56
CA ALA A 101 9.84 24.30 -7.28
C ALA A 101 10.28 23.17 -6.33
N LEU A 102 11.01 23.47 -5.27
CA LEU A 102 11.42 22.49 -4.27
C LEU A 102 10.19 21.90 -3.54
N THR A 103 9.28 22.74 -3.07
CA THR A 103 8.06 22.29 -2.38
C THR A 103 7.18 21.41 -3.25
N ALA A 104 7.00 21.80 -4.53
CA ALA A 104 6.26 21.00 -5.49
C ALA A 104 6.94 19.65 -5.80
N SER A 105 8.28 19.68 -5.92
CA SER A 105 9.09 18.47 -6.16
C SER A 105 8.98 17.45 -5.04
N GLU A 106 8.93 17.87 -3.77
CA GLU A 106 8.72 16.98 -2.63
C GLU A 106 7.38 16.23 -2.69
N GLU A 107 6.32 16.92 -3.09
CA GLU A 107 5.01 16.28 -3.24
C GLU A 107 5.00 15.28 -4.42
N LEU A 108 5.53 15.69 -5.57
CA LEU A 108 5.65 14.86 -6.76
C LEU A 108 6.56 13.65 -6.52
N PHE A 109 7.67 13.83 -5.80
CA PHE A 109 8.60 12.76 -5.44
C PHE A 109 7.94 11.71 -4.54
N ARG A 110 7.19 12.12 -3.52
CA ARG A 110 6.39 11.21 -2.68
C ARG A 110 5.37 10.41 -3.48
N ARG A 111 4.87 10.96 -4.60
CA ARG A 111 3.94 10.33 -5.53
C ARG A 111 4.61 9.61 -6.69
N ARG A 112 5.96 9.57 -6.71
CA ARG A 112 6.80 8.88 -7.73
C ARG A 112 6.66 9.46 -9.15
N TYR A 113 6.35 10.74 -9.30
CA TYR A 113 6.35 11.47 -10.56
C TYR A 113 7.75 11.96 -10.89
N TYR A 114 8.68 11.02 -11.11
CA TYR A 114 10.12 11.28 -11.19
C TYR A 114 10.54 12.16 -12.37
N ARG A 115 9.85 12.08 -13.52
CA ARG A 115 10.15 12.95 -14.68
C ARG A 115 9.90 14.42 -14.34
N GLU A 116 8.75 14.70 -13.73
CA GLU A 116 8.37 16.02 -13.31
C GLU A 116 9.28 16.55 -12.20
N VAL A 117 9.73 15.67 -11.30
CA VAL A 117 10.72 16.02 -10.27
C VAL A 117 12.04 16.45 -10.92
N VAL A 118 12.58 15.69 -11.88
CA VAL A 118 13.82 16.05 -12.57
C VAL A 118 13.68 17.41 -13.23
N ALA A 119 12.59 17.64 -13.98
CA ALA A 119 12.35 18.90 -14.69
C ALA A 119 12.27 20.12 -13.74
N LEU A 120 11.73 19.95 -12.53
CA LEU A 120 11.62 21.03 -11.55
C LEU A 120 12.90 21.31 -10.79
N LEU A 121 13.77 20.31 -10.65
CA LEU A 121 15.01 20.43 -9.88
C LEU A 121 16.20 20.94 -10.72
N GLU A 122 16.07 20.94 -12.04
CA GLU A 122 17.08 21.52 -12.93
C GLU A 122 17.26 23.02 -12.65
N GLY A 123 18.51 23.46 -12.43
CA GLY A 123 18.87 24.84 -12.16
C GLY A 123 18.72 25.29 -10.70
N LEU A 124 18.25 24.44 -9.78
CA LEU A 124 18.22 24.75 -8.35
C LEU A 124 19.58 24.52 -7.68
N ASP A 125 19.72 25.00 -6.42
CA ASP A 125 20.91 24.71 -5.59
C ASP A 125 21.11 23.21 -5.49
N PHE A 126 22.14 22.73 -6.17
CA PHE A 126 22.43 21.29 -6.33
C PHE A 126 22.50 20.56 -4.99
N GLN A 127 23.16 21.13 -3.98
CA GLN A 127 23.34 20.45 -2.68
C GLN A 127 22.02 20.26 -1.91
N LYS A 128 21.02 21.09 -2.15
CA LYS A 128 19.69 20.94 -1.53
C LYS A 128 18.85 19.86 -2.21
N VAL A 129 19.06 19.61 -3.49
CA VAL A 129 18.19 18.75 -4.31
C VAL A 129 18.84 17.46 -4.78
N CYS A 130 20.17 17.33 -4.69
CA CYS A 130 20.94 16.26 -5.29
C CYS A 130 20.48 14.84 -4.92
N PHE A 131 20.06 14.61 -3.67
CA PHE A 131 19.54 13.30 -3.28
C PHE A 131 18.23 12.97 -3.99
N MET A 132 17.30 13.92 -4.07
CA MET A 132 16.01 13.74 -4.74
C MET A 132 16.19 13.60 -6.25
N LEU A 133 17.08 14.41 -6.84
CA LEU A 133 17.42 14.36 -8.25
C LEU A 133 18.06 13.01 -8.61
N GLY A 134 19.13 12.61 -7.93
CA GLY A 134 19.80 11.33 -8.16
C GLY A 134 18.86 10.12 -8.00
N THR A 135 18.00 10.14 -6.98
CA THR A 135 17.01 9.07 -6.77
C THR A 135 15.98 9.02 -7.91
N SER A 136 15.54 10.18 -8.41
CA SER A 136 14.62 10.26 -9.53
C SER A 136 15.24 9.78 -10.83
N LEU A 137 16.48 10.19 -11.12
CA LEU A 137 17.25 9.72 -12.27
C LEU A 137 17.45 8.20 -12.24
N ARG A 138 17.81 7.63 -11.08
CA ARG A 138 17.94 6.18 -10.91
C ARG A 138 16.62 5.45 -11.18
N ALA A 139 15.50 5.99 -10.70
CA ALA A 139 14.16 5.43 -10.94
C ALA A 139 13.78 5.48 -12.44
N LEU A 140 14.24 6.48 -13.15
CA LEU A 140 14.07 6.64 -14.61
C LEU A 140 15.06 5.79 -15.43
N ARG A 141 15.96 5.04 -14.78
CA ARG A 141 17.03 4.22 -15.39
C ARG A 141 18.13 5.05 -16.09
N GLU A 142 18.26 6.31 -15.73
CA GLU A 142 19.37 7.18 -16.16
C GLU A 142 20.57 6.97 -15.22
N SER A 143 21.12 5.74 -15.21
CA SER A 143 22.07 5.28 -14.20
C SER A 143 23.37 6.09 -14.17
N GLU A 144 23.91 6.52 -15.32
CA GLU A 144 25.13 7.31 -15.40
C GLU A 144 24.96 8.69 -14.76
N LYS A 145 23.85 9.38 -15.09
CA LYS A 145 23.55 10.69 -14.49
C LYS A 145 23.25 10.56 -12.99
N ALA A 146 22.55 9.51 -12.58
CA ALA A 146 22.31 9.25 -11.17
C ALA A 146 23.61 9.03 -10.41
N LEU A 147 24.55 8.24 -10.97
CA LEU A 147 25.85 7.98 -10.38
C LEU A 147 26.64 9.29 -10.20
N GLN A 148 26.75 10.11 -11.25
CA GLN A 148 27.44 11.41 -11.19
C GLN A 148 26.77 12.32 -10.14
N THR A 149 25.43 12.41 -10.14
CA THR A 149 24.68 13.21 -9.17
C THR A 149 25.00 12.80 -7.73
N PHE A 150 25.05 11.49 -7.44
CA PHE A 150 25.36 11.02 -6.09
C PHE A 150 26.83 11.21 -5.71
N GLN A 151 27.78 11.14 -6.66
CA GLN A 151 29.19 11.40 -6.41
C GLN A 151 29.44 12.83 -5.93
N GLU A 152 28.74 13.80 -6.50
CA GLU A 152 28.88 15.22 -6.17
C GLU A 152 28.04 15.66 -4.98
N CYS A 153 27.11 14.80 -4.53
CA CYS A 153 26.13 15.10 -3.48
C CYS A 153 26.72 14.91 -2.08
N ARG A 154 26.59 15.92 -1.21
CA ARG A 154 27.06 15.87 0.19
C ARG A 154 26.07 15.23 1.15
N ASP A 155 24.82 14.99 0.72
CA ASP A 155 23.79 14.35 1.54
C ASP A 155 24.23 12.92 1.90
N SER A 156 24.16 12.59 3.19
CA SER A 156 24.55 11.25 3.69
C SER A 156 23.73 10.12 3.06
N ARG A 157 22.46 10.38 2.72
CA ARG A 157 21.59 9.41 2.03
C ARG A 157 22.10 9.10 0.62
N ALA A 158 22.67 10.08 -0.07
CA ALA A 158 23.28 9.89 -1.39
C ALA A 158 24.47 8.94 -1.33
N ARG A 159 25.28 8.98 -0.25
CA ARG A 159 26.39 8.03 -0.06
C ARG A 159 25.89 6.59 0.04
N ALA A 160 24.73 6.35 0.66
CA ALA A 160 24.14 5.02 0.72
C ALA A 160 23.70 4.52 -0.67
N GLU A 161 23.08 5.40 -1.47
CA GLU A 161 22.74 5.06 -2.87
C GLU A 161 23.99 4.80 -3.70
N LEU A 162 25.02 5.63 -3.55
CA LEU A 162 26.28 5.51 -4.27
C LEU A 162 27.00 4.19 -3.95
N ALA A 163 27.07 3.79 -2.67
CA ALA A 163 27.66 2.52 -2.27
C ALA A 163 26.97 1.32 -2.92
N VAL A 164 25.61 1.34 -2.95
CA VAL A 164 24.83 0.29 -3.61
C VAL A 164 25.07 0.31 -5.13
N MET A 165 25.15 1.48 -5.76
CA MET A 165 25.41 1.59 -7.20
C MET A 165 26.82 1.09 -7.57
N TYR A 166 27.85 1.47 -6.81
CA TYR A 166 29.18 0.92 -7.02
C TYR A 166 29.22 -0.60 -6.91
N TYR A 167 28.53 -1.16 -5.91
CA TYR A 167 28.44 -2.60 -5.75
C TYR A 167 27.69 -3.28 -6.92
N GLU A 168 26.59 -2.69 -7.39
CA GLU A 168 25.81 -3.17 -8.55
C GLU A 168 26.63 -3.13 -9.85
N LEU A 169 27.56 -2.17 -9.98
CA LEU A 169 28.50 -2.01 -11.08
C LEU A 169 29.79 -2.84 -10.91
N GLU A 170 29.84 -3.74 -9.93
CA GLU A 170 30.98 -4.60 -9.59
C GLU A 170 32.27 -3.83 -9.20
N GLN A 171 32.14 -2.54 -8.85
CA GLN A 171 33.23 -1.68 -8.38
C GLN A 171 33.45 -1.87 -6.87
N ARG A 172 33.88 -3.06 -6.47
CA ARG A 172 33.96 -3.46 -5.04
C ARG A 172 34.94 -2.59 -4.25
N GLU A 173 36.10 -2.24 -4.84
CA GLU A 173 37.07 -1.38 -4.19
C GLU A 173 36.51 -0.02 -3.82
N LYS A 174 35.76 0.63 -4.73
CA LYS A 174 35.10 1.90 -4.46
C LYS A 174 34.00 1.77 -3.42
N THR A 175 33.32 0.62 -3.39
CA THR A 175 32.32 0.34 -2.35
C THR A 175 32.97 0.30 -0.98
N GLU A 176 34.09 -0.41 -0.81
CA GLU A 176 34.82 -0.54 0.45
C GLU A 176 35.50 0.78 0.86
N GLU A 177 36.08 1.50 -0.08
CA GLU A 177 36.64 2.83 0.16
C GLU A 177 35.54 3.78 0.70
N LEU A 178 34.39 3.79 0.06
CA LEU A 178 33.25 4.63 0.50
C LEU A 178 32.75 4.22 1.89
N LEU A 179 32.60 2.92 2.16
CA LEU A 179 32.20 2.41 3.49
C LEU A 179 33.20 2.82 4.57
N SER A 180 34.51 2.76 4.27
CA SER A 180 35.58 3.14 5.20
C SER A 180 35.65 4.65 5.46
N SER A 181 35.18 5.48 4.53
CA SER A 181 35.14 6.94 4.65
C SER A 181 33.99 7.48 5.48
N ILE A 182 32.98 6.65 5.79
CA ILE A 182 31.79 7.07 6.52
C ILE A 182 32.01 6.90 8.02
N VAL A 183 31.91 8.01 8.75
CA VAL A 183 32.04 8.02 10.22
C VAL A 183 30.75 7.60 10.93
N ASP A 184 29.58 7.89 10.35
CA ASP A 184 28.27 7.54 10.91
C ASP A 184 28.06 6.01 10.86
N ARG A 185 28.17 5.36 12.02
CA ARG A 185 27.97 3.90 12.16
C ARG A 185 26.56 3.44 11.77
N ASN A 186 25.54 4.26 12.00
CA ASN A 186 24.17 3.91 11.61
C ASN A 186 24.03 3.88 10.10
N LEU A 187 24.60 4.86 9.41
CA LEU A 187 24.63 4.90 7.96
C LEU A 187 25.40 3.72 7.38
N VAL A 188 26.58 3.39 7.93
CA VAL A 188 27.33 2.18 7.53
C VAL A 188 26.50 0.92 7.72
N SER A 189 25.85 0.78 8.87
CA SER A 189 24.96 -0.37 9.14
C SER A 189 23.80 -0.48 8.13
N ASP A 190 23.20 0.66 7.76
CA ASP A 190 22.15 0.67 6.74
C ASP A 190 22.66 0.27 5.35
N ILE A 191 23.85 0.72 4.96
CA ILE A 191 24.47 0.34 3.69
C ILE A 191 24.78 -1.16 3.69
N LEU A 192 25.43 -1.66 4.74
CA LEU A 192 25.74 -3.09 4.90
C LEU A 192 24.48 -3.96 4.84
N PHE A 193 23.40 -3.52 5.49
CA PHE A 193 22.12 -4.20 5.42
C PHE A 193 21.56 -4.23 3.99
N ARG A 194 21.62 -3.12 3.26
CA ARG A 194 21.14 -3.05 1.86
C ARG A 194 21.95 -3.96 0.94
N LEU A 195 23.29 -3.96 1.08
CA LEU A 195 24.19 -4.84 0.31
C LEU A 195 23.94 -6.31 0.65
N GLY A 196 23.82 -6.65 1.94
CA GLY A 196 23.48 -8.00 2.37
C GLY A 196 22.13 -8.45 1.80
N ARG A 197 21.08 -7.60 1.87
CA ARG A 197 19.75 -7.90 1.30
C ARG A 197 19.79 -8.05 -0.22
N LEU A 198 20.57 -7.25 -0.92
CA LEU A 198 20.76 -7.41 -2.36
C LEU A 198 21.33 -8.79 -2.71
N ASN A 199 22.30 -9.26 -1.92
CA ASN A 199 22.88 -10.60 -2.10
C ASN A 199 21.92 -11.73 -1.76
N VAL A 200 21.14 -11.61 -0.69
CA VAL A 200 20.02 -12.55 -0.39
C VAL A 200 19.05 -12.64 -1.57
N GLN A 201 18.66 -11.52 -2.16
CA GLN A 201 17.77 -11.46 -3.31
C GLN A 201 18.34 -12.07 -4.59
N ARG A 202 19.67 -12.13 -4.71
CA ARG A 202 20.39 -12.77 -5.83
C ARG A 202 20.74 -14.24 -5.56
N GLY A 203 20.47 -14.76 -4.36
CA GLY A 203 20.85 -16.09 -3.95
C GLY A 203 22.32 -16.23 -3.50
N ASN A 204 23.06 -15.11 -3.38
CA ASN A 204 24.48 -15.06 -2.98
C ASN A 204 24.58 -15.06 -1.44
N PHE A 205 24.13 -16.11 -0.78
CA PHE A 205 23.98 -16.14 0.68
C PHE A 205 25.28 -16.02 1.43
N GLN A 206 26.39 -16.57 0.92
CA GLN A 206 27.70 -16.43 1.56
C GLN A 206 28.18 -14.98 1.58
N GLU A 207 27.98 -14.24 0.49
CA GLU A 207 28.32 -12.83 0.42
C GLU A 207 27.39 -11.98 1.30
N ALA A 208 26.12 -12.36 1.39
CA ALA A 208 25.18 -11.71 2.30
C ALA A 208 25.62 -11.84 3.77
N ILE A 209 26.10 -13.02 4.18
CA ILE A 209 26.65 -13.27 5.52
C ILE A 209 27.82 -12.33 5.80
N ASN A 210 28.75 -12.16 4.85
CA ASN A 210 29.91 -11.28 5.01
C ASN A 210 29.50 -9.83 5.32
N PHE A 211 28.47 -9.31 4.67
CA PHE A 211 27.93 -7.99 4.96
C PHE A 211 27.23 -7.92 6.32
N PHE A 212 26.39 -8.88 6.63
CA PHE A 212 25.62 -8.88 7.89
C PHE A 212 26.52 -9.03 9.11
N LEU A 213 27.58 -9.82 9.06
CA LEU A 213 28.53 -9.99 10.17
C LEU A 213 29.25 -8.69 10.54
N ARG A 214 29.37 -7.73 9.64
CA ARG A 214 29.96 -6.40 9.88
C ARG A 214 29.02 -5.43 10.59
N MET A 215 27.72 -5.79 10.73
CA MET A 215 26.72 -4.96 11.41
C MET A 215 26.72 -5.24 12.91
N GLU A 216 26.30 -4.24 13.69
CA GLU A 216 26.03 -4.45 15.11
C GLU A 216 24.84 -5.41 15.33
N PRO A 217 24.82 -6.16 16.44
CA PRO A 217 23.73 -7.06 16.78
C PRO A 217 22.37 -6.36 16.78
N SER A 218 21.40 -6.93 16.06
CA SER A 218 20.06 -6.38 15.92
C SER A 218 19.12 -7.43 15.34
N TYR A 219 17.80 -7.21 15.47
CA TYR A 219 16.81 -8.08 14.81
C TYR A 219 17.09 -8.22 13.31
N ARG A 220 17.31 -7.10 12.61
CA ARG A 220 17.55 -7.09 11.15
C ARG A 220 18.78 -7.91 10.76
N ARG A 221 19.89 -7.74 11.52
CA ARG A 221 21.14 -8.47 11.27
C ARG A 221 20.92 -9.98 11.48
N ASP A 222 20.51 -10.35 12.69
CA ASP A 222 20.51 -11.75 13.09
C ASP A 222 19.43 -12.55 12.36
N PHE A 223 18.27 -11.95 12.08
CA PHE A 223 17.27 -12.60 11.23
C PHE A 223 17.79 -12.90 9.82
N ASN A 224 18.51 -11.97 9.19
CA ASN A 224 19.03 -12.18 7.83
C ASN A 224 20.28 -13.10 7.82
N LEU A 225 21.08 -13.12 8.88
CA LEU A 225 22.11 -14.15 9.06
C LEU A 225 21.45 -15.54 9.16
N GLY A 226 20.43 -15.68 10.01
CA GLY A 226 19.67 -16.92 10.12
C GLY A 226 19.12 -17.41 8.78
N LEU A 227 18.50 -16.52 7.98
CA LEU A 227 18.01 -16.85 6.63
C LEU A 227 19.13 -17.30 5.68
N SER A 228 20.27 -16.61 5.74
CA SER A 228 21.40 -16.92 4.85
C SER A 228 22.04 -18.25 5.20
N TYR A 229 22.27 -18.54 6.49
CA TYR A 229 22.74 -19.85 6.95
C TYR A 229 21.73 -20.97 6.66
N TYR A 230 20.44 -20.71 6.85
CA TYR A 230 19.38 -21.67 6.52
C TYR A 230 19.39 -22.04 5.03
N ALA A 231 19.53 -21.06 4.16
CA ALA A 231 19.60 -21.28 2.72
C ALA A 231 20.85 -22.07 2.27
N LEU A 232 21.94 -21.97 3.04
CA LEU A 232 23.19 -22.75 2.82
C LEU A 232 23.15 -24.13 3.49
N GLY A 233 22.10 -24.48 4.24
CA GLY A 233 21.98 -25.76 4.95
C GLY A 233 22.69 -25.81 6.30
N ASP A 234 23.30 -24.73 6.78
CA ASP A 234 23.88 -24.64 8.13
C ASP A 234 22.79 -24.29 9.15
N TYR A 235 21.96 -25.31 9.41
CA TYR A 235 20.77 -25.14 10.27
C TYR A 235 21.15 -24.86 11.74
N ALA A 236 22.34 -25.26 12.19
CA ALA A 236 22.80 -25.00 13.55
C ALA A 236 23.06 -23.48 13.74
N LYS A 237 23.86 -22.88 12.88
CA LYS A 237 24.06 -21.42 12.92
C LYS A 237 22.79 -20.63 12.63
N ALA A 238 21.97 -21.11 11.69
CA ALA A 238 20.67 -20.50 11.41
C ALA A 238 19.80 -20.44 12.67
N PHE A 239 19.72 -21.52 13.43
CA PHE A 239 18.98 -21.61 14.69
C PHE A 239 19.48 -20.61 15.73
N GLU A 240 20.80 -20.54 15.96
CA GLU A 240 21.41 -19.59 16.88
C GLU A 240 21.08 -18.13 16.51
N HIS A 241 21.19 -17.78 15.23
CA HIS A 241 20.88 -16.42 14.77
C HIS A 241 19.39 -16.10 14.82
N PHE A 242 18.49 -17.05 14.54
CA PHE A 242 17.06 -16.81 14.72
C PHE A 242 16.71 -16.58 16.19
N LEU A 243 17.29 -17.32 17.11
CA LEU A 243 17.10 -17.07 18.55
C LEU A 243 17.72 -15.73 18.98
N ALA A 244 18.88 -15.35 18.42
CA ALA A 244 19.44 -14.03 18.66
C ALA A 244 18.51 -12.92 18.15
N SER A 245 17.89 -13.10 16.99
CA SER A 245 16.93 -12.13 16.45
C SER A 245 15.72 -11.94 17.39
N VAL A 246 15.21 -13.00 18.01
CA VAL A 246 14.10 -12.90 18.98
C VAL A 246 14.48 -12.01 20.18
N LYS A 247 15.74 -12.06 20.64
CA LYS A 247 16.21 -11.20 21.77
C LYS A 247 16.17 -9.71 21.41
N TYR A 248 16.34 -9.36 20.12
CA TYR A 248 16.33 -7.99 19.62
C TYR A 248 15.00 -7.57 19.03
N SER A 249 13.95 -8.42 19.07
CA SER A 249 12.64 -8.11 18.53
C SER A 249 11.98 -6.94 19.29
N GLN A 250 11.41 -6.00 18.53
CA GLN A 250 10.69 -4.84 19.06
C GLN A 250 9.17 -5.03 18.99
N THR A 251 8.72 -6.00 18.19
CA THR A 251 7.31 -6.27 17.94
C THR A 251 6.98 -7.75 18.15
N ARG A 252 5.72 -8.03 18.42
CA ARG A 252 5.22 -9.41 18.50
C ARG A 252 5.34 -10.15 17.17
N ASP A 253 5.24 -9.45 16.04
CA ASP A 253 5.41 -10.03 14.70
C ASP A 253 6.87 -10.48 14.48
N GLU A 254 7.85 -9.65 14.86
CA GLU A 254 9.27 -10.01 14.80
C GLU A 254 9.58 -11.23 15.67
N ALA A 255 9.05 -11.26 16.91
CA ALA A 255 9.24 -12.39 17.81
C ALA A 255 8.63 -13.68 17.26
N SER A 256 7.40 -13.61 16.69
CA SER A 256 6.78 -14.76 16.02
C SER A 256 7.59 -15.24 14.84
N THR A 257 8.09 -14.31 14.03
CA THR A 257 8.91 -14.60 12.85
C THR A 257 10.18 -15.36 13.25
N GLY A 258 10.95 -14.84 14.21
CA GLY A 258 12.18 -15.49 14.67
C GLY A 258 11.94 -16.87 15.29
N ASN A 259 10.89 -17.01 16.12
CA ASN A 259 10.54 -18.30 16.72
C ASN A 259 10.06 -19.33 15.68
N PHE A 260 9.30 -18.92 14.66
CA PHE A 260 8.87 -19.82 13.58
C PHE A 260 10.07 -20.36 12.78
N TRP A 261 11.05 -19.51 12.46
CA TRP A 261 12.27 -19.94 11.79
C TRP A 261 13.17 -20.79 12.67
N ALA A 262 13.24 -20.50 13.99
CA ALA A 262 13.91 -21.37 14.94
C ALA A 262 13.23 -22.75 15.01
N TYR A 263 11.89 -22.82 15.02
CA TYR A 263 11.14 -24.08 14.89
C TYR A 263 11.55 -24.86 13.66
N LYS A 264 11.61 -24.21 12.48
CA LYS A 264 12.01 -24.89 11.24
C LYS A 264 13.42 -25.49 11.31
N CYS A 265 14.36 -24.74 11.87
CA CYS A 265 15.72 -25.25 12.12
C CYS A 265 15.72 -26.41 13.12
N ALA A 266 14.98 -26.28 14.21
CA ALA A 266 14.89 -27.31 15.26
C ALA A 266 14.38 -28.64 14.73
N ILE A 267 13.37 -28.62 13.83
CA ILE A 267 12.88 -29.84 13.14
C ILE A 267 13.99 -30.46 12.30
N LEU A 268 14.70 -29.67 11.49
CA LEU A 268 15.78 -30.16 10.62
C LEU A 268 16.98 -30.71 11.43
N LEU A 269 17.22 -30.13 12.60
CA LEU A 269 18.23 -30.60 13.56
C LEU A 269 17.74 -31.75 14.46
N ARG A 270 16.50 -32.21 14.32
CA ARG A 270 15.85 -33.27 15.11
C ARG A 270 15.88 -32.99 16.62
N ARG A 271 15.66 -31.73 17.00
CA ARG A 271 15.65 -31.32 18.40
C ARG A 271 14.32 -31.70 19.07
N GLU A 272 14.38 -32.16 20.30
CA GLU A 272 13.20 -32.53 21.10
C GLU A 272 12.34 -31.32 21.48
N ASP A 273 12.97 -30.13 21.65
CA ASP A 273 12.31 -28.89 22.03
C ASP A 273 11.70 -28.11 20.84
N ALA A 274 11.67 -28.68 19.63
CA ALA A 274 11.18 -28.01 18.43
C ALA A 274 9.76 -27.43 18.60
N SER A 275 8.84 -28.18 19.22
CA SER A 275 7.45 -27.75 19.42
C SER A 275 7.31 -26.49 20.28
N GLU A 276 8.26 -26.22 21.21
CA GLU A 276 8.22 -25.02 22.03
C GLU A 276 8.34 -23.75 21.19
N TYR A 277 9.18 -23.75 20.15
CA TYR A 277 9.36 -22.59 19.26
C TYR A 277 8.11 -22.34 18.41
N LEU A 278 7.42 -23.41 17.99
CA LEU A 278 6.14 -23.26 17.29
C LEU A 278 5.07 -22.65 18.20
N VAL A 279 4.98 -23.09 19.46
CA VAL A 279 4.08 -22.49 20.46
C VAL A 279 4.46 -21.02 20.73
N LYS A 280 5.76 -20.68 20.87
CA LYS A 280 6.20 -19.30 21.01
C LYS A 280 5.83 -18.44 19.79
N ALA A 281 5.95 -18.98 18.59
CA ALA A 281 5.53 -18.28 17.37
C ALA A 281 4.02 -18.02 17.33
N SER A 282 3.18 -18.95 17.80
CA SER A 282 1.72 -18.82 17.85
C SER A 282 1.20 -17.80 18.88
N ASN A 283 2.03 -17.37 19.83
CA ASN A 283 1.66 -16.41 20.87
C ASN A 283 1.92 -14.93 20.50
N GLY A 284 2.15 -14.63 19.22
CA GLY A 284 2.54 -13.31 18.76
C GLY A 284 1.54 -12.61 17.85
N ALA A 285 2.01 -12.19 16.70
CA ALA A 285 1.23 -11.49 15.68
C ALA A 285 1.76 -11.75 14.27
N GLY A 286 1.02 -11.32 13.26
CA GLY A 286 1.44 -11.32 11.86
C GLY A 286 1.35 -12.68 11.16
N PHE A 287 2.03 -12.77 10.01
CA PHE A 287 1.94 -13.94 9.14
C PHE A 287 2.42 -15.23 9.81
N TYR A 288 3.59 -15.24 10.43
CA TYR A 288 4.14 -16.45 11.04
C TYR A 288 3.40 -16.89 12.31
N HIS A 289 2.78 -15.93 13.04
CA HIS A 289 1.81 -16.27 14.08
C HIS A 289 0.63 -17.06 13.49
N ALA A 290 0.05 -16.60 12.39
CA ALA A 290 -1.08 -17.27 11.76
C ALA A 290 -0.70 -18.68 11.26
N VAL A 291 0.47 -18.82 10.65
CA VAL A 291 1.01 -20.12 10.22
C VAL A 291 1.16 -21.07 11.42
N ALA A 292 1.83 -20.62 12.48
CA ALA A 292 2.08 -21.42 13.68
C ALA A 292 0.77 -21.81 14.39
N SER A 293 -0.17 -20.87 14.52
CA SER A 293 -1.50 -21.12 15.10
C SER A 293 -2.26 -22.17 14.28
N SER A 294 -2.28 -22.03 12.95
CA SER A 294 -2.92 -22.99 12.07
C SER A 294 -2.31 -24.39 12.19
N MET A 295 -0.98 -24.51 12.27
CA MET A 295 -0.28 -25.79 12.45
C MET A 295 -0.61 -26.45 13.80
N LEU A 296 -0.89 -25.66 14.85
CA LEU A 296 -1.27 -26.13 16.18
C LEU A 296 -2.78 -26.32 16.34
N GLY A 297 -3.59 -26.04 15.30
CA GLY A 297 -5.05 -26.05 15.42
C GLY A 297 -5.63 -24.94 16.32
N LEU A 298 -4.83 -23.89 16.57
CA LEU A 298 -5.24 -22.74 17.40
C LEU A 298 -5.96 -21.66 16.57
N PRO A 299 -6.87 -20.88 17.17
CA PRO A 299 -7.55 -19.80 16.49
C PRO A 299 -6.58 -18.70 16.04
N VAL A 300 -6.72 -18.24 14.80
CA VAL A 300 -6.03 -17.06 14.24
C VAL A 300 -6.88 -15.80 14.40
N ALA A 301 -8.20 -15.92 14.18
CA ALA A 301 -9.13 -14.81 14.31
C ALA A 301 -9.34 -14.39 15.77
N SER A 302 -9.39 -13.07 16.01
CA SER A 302 -9.63 -12.56 17.36
C SER A 302 -11.05 -12.90 17.86
N ARG A 303 -11.20 -13.11 19.16
CA ARG A 303 -12.51 -13.32 19.79
C ARG A 303 -13.47 -12.15 19.56
N ALA A 304 -12.96 -10.91 19.55
CA ALA A 304 -13.76 -9.71 19.31
C ALA A 304 -14.47 -9.74 17.95
N LEU A 305 -13.77 -10.22 16.91
CA LEU A 305 -14.33 -10.33 15.56
C LEU A 305 -15.51 -11.33 15.53
N ARG A 306 -15.38 -12.49 16.19
CA ARG A 306 -16.43 -13.50 16.25
C ARG A 306 -17.69 -12.97 16.94
N VAL A 307 -17.53 -12.33 18.11
CA VAL A 307 -18.65 -11.79 18.89
C VAL A 307 -19.45 -10.76 18.09
N VAL A 308 -18.80 -9.84 17.40
CA VAL A 308 -19.49 -8.78 16.63
C VAL A 308 -20.19 -9.33 15.39
N MET A 309 -19.68 -10.40 14.80
CA MET A 309 -20.30 -11.00 13.61
C MET A 309 -21.56 -11.82 13.93
N GLU A 310 -21.65 -12.34 15.16
CA GLU A 310 -22.78 -13.16 15.64
C GLU A 310 -23.90 -12.32 16.25
N ASP A 311 -23.61 -11.08 16.68
CA ASP A 311 -24.56 -10.21 17.38
C ASP A 311 -25.30 -9.28 16.41
N GLU A 312 -26.52 -9.68 16.01
CA GLU A 312 -27.43 -8.86 15.20
C GLU A 312 -28.08 -7.71 16.00
N SER A 313 -27.98 -7.73 17.33
CA SER A 313 -28.63 -6.77 18.25
C SER A 313 -27.84 -5.46 18.42
N LEU A 314 -26.61 -5.38 17.87
CA LEU A 314 -25.76 -4.19 17.99
C LEU A 314 -26.45 -2.91 17.52
N PRO A 315 -26.24 -1.77 18.22
CA PRO A 315 -26.91 -0.52 17.92
C PRO A 315 -26.77 -0.11 16.45
N LYS A 316 -27.88 0.22 15.81
CA LYS A 316 -27.91 0.71 14.41
C LYS A 316 -27.67 2.22 14.34
N THR A 317 -27.01 2.78 15.35
CA THR A 317 -26.72 4.21 15.43
C THR A 317 -25.40 4.49 14.73
N ALA A 318 -25.40 5.37 13.80
CA ALA A 318 -24.23 6.05 13.25
C ALA A 318 -24.63 7.50 12.92
N GLY A 319 -25.73 7.97 13.48
CA GLY A 319 -26.23 9.33 13.42
C GLY A 319 -26.22 9.92 12.00
N VAL A 320 -25.60 11.09 11.87
CA VAL A 320 -25.51 11.85 10.62
C VAL A 320 -24.81 11.07 9.50
N VAL A 321 -23.80 10.26 9.83
CA VAL A 321 -23.05 9.45 8.83
C VAL A 321 -23.99 8.48 8.13
N LYS A 322 -24.85 7.80 8.90
CA LYS A 322 -25.85 6.87 8.36
C LYS A 322 -26.90 7.62 7.50
N ALA A 323 -27.38 8.76 7.97
CA ALA A 323 -28.36 9.54 7.22
C ALA A 323 -27.84 10.01 5.87
N ILE A 324 -26.58 10.48 5.80
CA ILE A 324 -25.93 10.87 4.55
C ILE A 324 -25.73 9.66 3.62
N TRP A 325 -25.35 8.51 4.19
CA TRP A 325 -25.21 7.27 3.43
C TRP A 325 -26.53 6.80 2.81
N GLU A 326 -27.58 6.73 3.61
CA GLU A 326 -28.94 6.31 3.19
C GLU A 326 -29.57 7.29 2.18
N ALA A 327 -29.16 8.56 2.22
CA ALA A 327 -29.51 9.55 1.22
C ALA A 327 -28.79 9.37 -0.14
N GLY A 328 -27.89 8.37 -0.29
CA GLY A 328 -27.20 8.06 -1.53
C GLY A 328 -25.88 8.82 -1.74
N PHE A 329 -25.27 9.34 -0.66
CA PHE A 329 -24.00 10.11 -0.73
C PHE A 329 -22.87 9.45 0.08
N PRO A 330 -22.42 8.24 -0.28
CA PRO A 330 -21.44 7.48 0.49
C PRO A 330 -20.12 8.22 0.69
N GLU A 331 -19.63 8.98 -0.31
CA GLU A 331 -18.38 9.71 -0.20
C GLU A 331 -18.46 10.85 0.83
N TYR A 332 -19.57 11.57 0.87
CA TYR A 332 -19.79 12.59 1.88
C TYR A 332 -20.00 12.00 3.27
N ALA A 333 -20.64 10.84 3.38
CA ALA A 333 -20.73 10.09 4.62
C ALA A 333 -19.34 9.71 5.16
N ARG A 334 -18.43 9.29 4.28
CA ARG A 334 -17.02 8.99 4.62
C ARG A 334 -16.30 10.23 5.15
N LEU A 335 -16.39 11.35 4.45
CA LEU A 335 -15.76 12.61 4.86
C LEU A 335 -16.33 13.10 6.20
N GLU A 336 -17.64 13.08 6.37
CA GLU A 336 -18.30 13.49 7.61
C GLU A 336 -17.91 12.60 8.79
N ALA A 337 -17.76 11.28 8.59
CA ALA A 337 -17.28 10.38 9.61
C ALA A 337 -15.86 10.73 10.09
N PHE A 338 -14.95 11.09 9.18
CA PHE A 338 -13.61 11.52 9.56
C PHE A 338 -13.60 12.89 10.24
N LYS A 339 -14.44 13.84 9.81
CA LYS A 339 -14.61 15.12 10.48
C LYS A 339 -15.08 14.94 11.92
N ARG A 340 -16.03 14.03 12.15
CA ARG A 340 -16.60 13.71 13.48
C ARG A 340 -15.84 12.60 14.21
N LEU A 341 -14.65 12.23 13.78
CA LEU A 341 -13.92 11.08 14.35
C LEU A 341 -13.84 11.10 15.88
N ARG A 342 -13.70 12.29 16.49
CA ARG A 342 -13.62 12.44 17.96
C ARG A 342 -14.92 12.07 18.65
N ASP A 343 -16.05 12.36 18.02
CA ASP A 343 -17.39 12.19 18.59
C ASP A 343 -17.97 10.77 18.39
N LEU A 344 -17.50 10.03 17.37
CA LEU A 344 -17.96 8.66 17.09
C LEU A 344 -17.60 7.72 18.24
N THR A 345 -18.57 7.00 18.75
CA THR A 345 -18.36 5.94 19.75
C THR A 345 -17.87 4.64 19.11
N SER A 346 -17.46 3.67 19.95
CA SER A 346 -17.13 2.31 19.48
C SER A 346 -18.31 1.65 18.76
N SER A 347 -19.52 1.83 19.32
CA SER A 347 -20.77 1.30 18.74
C SER A 347 -21.09 1.93 17.38
N ASP A 348 -20.83 3.24 17.21
CA ASP A 348 -21.00 3.90 15.91
C ASP A 348 -20.06 3.31 14.85
N VAL A 349 -18.77 3.10 15.18
CA VAL A 349 -17.81 2.52 14.25
C VAL A 349 -18.21 1.08 13.87
N ILE A 350 -18.69 0.29 14.82
CA ILE A 350 -19.17 -1.06 14.56
C ILE A 350 -20.47 -1.01 13.71
N ALA A 351 -21.39 -0.10 13.98
CA ALA A 351 -22.58 0.09 13.17
C ALA A 351 -22.26 0.52 11.72
N ILE A 352 -21.27 1.42 11.55
CA ILE A 352 -20.77 1.84 10.22
C ILE A 352 -20.24 0.64 9.43
N SER A 353 -19.69 -0.40 10.07
CA SER A 353 -19.14 -1.55 9.35
C SER A 353 -20.19 -2.32 8.53
N ARG A 354 -21.47 -2.16 8.86
CA ARG A 354 -22.59 -2.75 8.12
C ARG A 354 -22.98 -1.92 6.89
N LEU A 355 -22.65 -0.63 6.90
CA LEU A 355 -22.90 0.30 5.78
C LEU A 355 -21.70 0.35 4.84
N ASP A 356 -20.54 0.64 5.42
CA ASP A 356 -19.27 0.79 4.72
C ASP A 356 -18.14 0.13 5.50
N PRO A 357 -17.82 -1.15 5.20
CA PRO A 357 -16.73 -1.87 5.84
C PRO A 357 -15.36 -1.19 5.69
N HIS A 358 -15.10 -0.59 4.52
CA HIS A 358 -13.88 0.17 4.27
C HIS A 358 -13.72 1.34 5.26
N LEU A 359 -14.77 2.14 5.40
CA LEU A 359 -14.80 3.27 6.31
C LEU A 359 -14.60 2.83 7.76
N ALA A 360 -15.33 1.80 8.21
CA ALA A 360 -15.27 1.33 9.59
C ALA A 360 -13.85 0.89 10.01
N VAL A 361 -13.16 0.13 9.17
CA VAL A 361 -11.78 -0.29 9.45
C VAL A 361 -10.84 0.91 9.57
N ARG A 362 -10.96 1.90 8.67
CA ARG A 362 -10.13 3.11 8.70
C ARG A 362 -10.41 3.98 9.95
N LEU A 363 -11.67 4.13 10.34
CA LEU A 363 -12.06 4.83 11.57
C LEU A 363 -11.51 4.13 12.81
N ALA A 364 -11.64 2.79 12.86
CA ALA A 364 -11.15 1.99 13.97
C ALA A 364 -9.62 2.13 14.14
N VAL A 365 -8.86 2.03 13.04
CA VAL A 365 -7.40 2.24 13.06
C VAL A 365 -7.06 3.66 13.52
N ARG A 366 -7.73 4.66 12.97
CA ARG A 366 -7.39 6.07 13.24
C ARG A 366 -7.72 6.51 14.65
N LYS A 367 -8.83 6.01 15.23
CA LYS A 367 -9.31 6.41 16.55
C LYS A 367 -8.76 5.53 17.67
N TYR A 368 -8.75 4.21 17.47
CA TYR A 368 -8.47 3.23 18.51
C TYR A 368 -7.14 2.49 18.33
N GLY A 369 -6.52 2.60 17.15
CA GLY A 369 -5.28 1.92 16.80
C GLY A 369 -5.45 0.46 16.35
N TYR A 370 -4.41 -0.07 15.74
CA TYR A 370 -4.34 -1.49 15.35
C TYR A 370 -4.37 -2.38 16.61
N GLY A 371 -5.06 -3.51 16.51
CA GLY A 371 -5.16 -4.49 17.59
C GLY A 371 -6.13 -4.13 18.72
N SER A 372 -6.75 -2.94 18.70
CA SER A 372 -7.82 -2.59 19.63
C SER A 372 -9.04 -3.51 19.47
N PHE A 373 -9.91 -3.58 20.48
CA PHE A 373 -11.16 -4.34 20.41
C PHE A 373 -12.00 -3.90 19.21
N VAL A 374 -12.17 -2.58 19.01
CA VAL A 374 -12.98 -2.03 17.91
C VAL A 374 -12.38 -2.37 16.55
N TYR A 375 -11.05 -2.23 16.40
CA TYR A 375 -10.37 -2.67 15.17
C TYR A 375 -10.62 -4.16 14.91
N ASN A 376 -10.36 -5.01 15.91
CA ASN A 376 -10.52 -6.46 15.77
C ASN A 376 -11.96 -6.86 15.45
N ALA A 377 -12.93 -6.07 15.92
CA ALA A 377 -14.35 -6.32 15.65
C ALA A 377 -14.76 -6.05 14.19
N VAL A 378 -14.09 -5.11 13.51
CA VAL A 378 -14.47 -4.68 12.15
C VAL A 378 -13.42 -5.03 11.08
N ALA A 379 -12.29 -5.64 11.46
CA ALA A 379 -11.13 -5.81 10.59
C ALA A 379 -11.32 -6.77 9.41
N PHE A 380 -12.24 -7.73 9.52
CA PHE A 380 -12.43 -8.79 8.53
C PHE A 380 -13.91 -8.92 8.09
N PRO A 381 -14.47 -7.86 7.49
CA PRO A 381 -15.84 -7.89 7.00
C PRO A 381 -15.99 -8.83 5.81
N ARG A 382 -17.23 -9.25 5.52
CA ARG A 382 -17.57 -10.14 4.39
C ARG A 382 -18.62 -9.49 3.47
N PRO A 383 -18.34 -8.30 2.88
CA PRO A 383 -19.27 -7.67 1.96
C PRO A 383 -19.37 -8.46 0.64
N PHE A 384 -20.40 -8.19 -0.14
CA PHE A 384 -20.64 -8.79 -1.47
C PHE A 384 -20.74 -10.33 -1.46
N ARG A 385 -21.20 -10.93 -0.35
CA ARG A 385 -21.16 -12.36 -0.09
C ARG A 385 -21.63 -13.20 -1.29
N GLY A 386 -22.84 -12.99 -1.80
CA GLY A 386 -23.36 -13.79 -2.93
C GLY A 386 -22.53 -13.66 -4.21
N LYS A 387 -21.86 -12.49 -4.44
CA LYS A 387 -20.97 -12.30 -5.61
C LYS A 387 -19.67 -13.06 -5.43
N VAL A 388 -19.13 -13.10 -4.21
CA VAL A 388 -17.93 -13.86 -3.86
C VAL A 388 -18.20 -15.36 -3.96
N GLU A 389 -19.31 -15.85 -3.40
CA GLU A 389 -19.71 -17.27 -3.47
C GLU A 389 -19.87 -17.72 -4.94
N LYS A 390 -20.58 -16.93 -5.77
CA LYS A 390 -20.73 -17.21 -7.20
C LYS A 390 -19.39 -17.28 -7.95
N ALA A 391 -18.46 -16.36 -7.66
CA ALA A 391 -17.13 -16.37 -8.26
C ALA A 391 -16.27 -17.55 -7.73
N SER A 392 -16.39 -17.88 -6.46
CA SER A 392 -15.75 -19.03 -5.79
C SER A 392 -16.15 -20.34 -6.45
N GLU A 393 -17.44 -20.58 -6.64
CA GLU A 393 -17.98 -21.77 -7.32
C GLU A 393 -17.52 -21.82 -8.77
N LYS A 394 -17.70 -20.73 -9.53
CA LYS A 394 -17.36 -20.67 -10.96
C LYS A 394 -15.89 -21.00 -11.24
N TYR A 395 -14.98 -20.51 -10.43
CA TYR A 395 -13.54 -20.66 -10.66
C TYR A 395 -12.87 -21.68 -9.73
N SER A 396 -13.62 -22.39 -8.91
CA SER A 396 -13.10 -23.37 -7.94
C SER A 396 -11.97 -22.78 -7.09
N ILE A 397 -12.23 -21.59 -6.52
CA ILE A 397 -11.34 -20.85 -5.61
C ILE A 397 -12.07 -20.66 -4.29
N GLU A 398 -11.38 -20.90 -3.18
CA GLU A 398 -11.95 -20.65 -1.86
C GLU A 398 -12.38 -19.18 -1.69
N SER A 399 -13.60 -18.94 -1.19
CA SER A 399 -14.11 -17.61 -0.87
C SER A 399 -13.15 -16.85 0.06
N ALA A 400 -12.48 -17.58 0.97
CA ALA A 400 -11.46 -17.03 1.87
C ALA A 400 -10.31 -16.35 1.12
N LEU A 401 -9.85 -16.92 0.02
CA LEU A 401 -8.78 -16.35 -0.79
C LEU A 401 -9.26 -15.08 -1.52
N ILE A 402 -10.46 -15.08 -2.07
CA ILE A 402 -11.05 -13.90 -2.73
C ILE A 402 -11.16 -12.75 -1.73
N TYR A 403 -11.71 -13.00 -0.52
CA TYR A 403 -11.79 -12.00 0.53
C TYR A 403 -10.42 -11.49 0.99
N ALA A 404 -9.43 -12.40 1.12
CA ALA A 404 -8.08 -12.05 1.54
C ALA A 404 -7.40 -11.08 0.56
N VAL A 405 -7.56 -11.32 -0.74
CA VAL A 405 -7.06 -10.45 -1.81
C VAL A 405 -7.81 -9.12 -1.81
N MET A 406 -9.15 -9.12 -1.86
CA MET A 406 -9.95 -7.88 -1.84
C MET A 406 -9.60 -6.99 -0.63
N ARG A 407 -9.42 -7.60 0.54
CA ARG A 407 -9.03 -6.86 1.74
C ARG A 407 -7.68 -6.17 1.57
N GLN A 408 -6.70 -6.85 1.01
CA GLN A 408 -5.36 -6.28 0.81
C GLN A 408 -5.34 -5.24 -0.32
N GLU A 409 -6.10 -5.44 -1.38
CA GLU A 409 -6.10 -4.58 -2.57
C GLU A 409 -6.83 -3.26 -2.35
N SER A 410 -8.06 -3.31 -1.89
CA SER A 410 -8.93 -2.13 -1.79
C SER A 410 -9.48 -1.87 -0.40
N LEU A 411 -9.27 -2.77 0.56
CA LEU A 411 -10.02 -2.79 1.82
C LEU A 411 -11.55 -2.73 1.57
N PHE A 412 -12.00 -3.41 0.50
CA PHE A 412 -13.41 -3.49 0.06
C PHE A 412 -13.99 -2.18 -0.51
N ASP A 413 -13.17 -1.24 -0.93
CA ASP A 413 -13.65 -0.05 -1.65
C ASP A 413 -13.84 -0.37 -3.14
N PRO A 414 -15.09 -0.40 -3.67
CA PRO A 414 -15.33 -0.73 -5.07
C PRO A 414 -14.81 0.34 -6.03
N TYR A 415 -14.58 1.57 -5.55
CA TYR A 415 -14.10 2.69 -6.35
C TYR A 415 -12.61 2.98 -6.17
N ALA A 416 -11.87 2.09 -5.48
CA ALA A 416 -10.45 2.26 -5.27
C ALA A 416 -9.67 2.36 -6.58
N VAL A 417 -8.75 3.34 -6.65
CA VAL A 417 -7.81 3.52 -7.76
C VAL A 417 -6.41 3.68 -7.18
N SER A 418 -5.47 2.87 -7.66
CA SER A 418 -4.07 2.98 -7.23
C SER A 418 -3.28 3.98 -8.09
N VAL A 419 -2.06 4.33 -7.64
CA VAL A 419 -1.12 5.15 -8.43
C VAL A 419 -0.79 4.50 -9.79
N ALA A 420 -0.82 3.16 -9.86
CA ALA A 420 -0.61 2.41 -11.10
C ALA A 420 -1.89 2.23 -11.94
N ASN A 421 -2.97 2.97 -11.61
CA ASN A 421 -4.27 2.88 -12.26
C ASN A 421 -4.92 1.49 -12.16
N ALA A 422 -4.61 0.72 -11.12
CA ALA A 422 -5.37 -0.48 -10.79
C ALA A 422 -6.70 -0.10 -10.14
N ARG A 423 -7.80 -0.78 -10.50
CA ARG A 423 -9.17 -0.33 -10.22
C ARG A 423 -10.02 -1.38 -9.51
N GLY A 424 -10.90 -0.88 -8.64
CA GLY A 424 -11.98 -1.64 -8.00
C GLY A 424 -11.53 -2.55 -6.87
N LEU A 425 -12.42 -3.44 -6.45
CA LEU A 425 -12.26 -4.30 -5.27
C LEU A 425 -10.99 -5.15 -5.30
N MET A 426 -10.64 -5.69 -6.46
CA MET A 426 -9.49 -6.58 -6.66
C MET A 426 -8.32 -5.90 -7.40
N GLN A 427 -8.36 -4.57 -7.54
CA GLN A 427 -7.29 -3.73 -8.09
C GLN A 427 -6.70 -4.27 -9.41
N LEU A 428 -7.55 -4.42 -10.41
CA LEU A 428 -7.13 -4.87 -11.72
C LEU A 428 -6.63 -3.69 -12.58
N ILE A 429 -5.42 -3.80 -13.14
CA ILE A 429 -4.95 -2.88 -14.19
C ILE A 429 -5.65 -3.20 -15.51
N ASP A 430 -5.84 -2.19 -16.36
CA ASP A 430 -6.62 -2.33 -17.61
C ASP A 430 -6.15 -3.48 -18.51
N SER A 431 -4.84 -3.65 -18.68
CA SER A 431 -4.29 -4.74 -19.49
C SER A 431 -4.65 -6.12 -18.95
N THR A 432 -4.60 -6.31 -17.62
CA THR A 432 -4.98 -7.57 -16.97
C THR A 432 -6.50 -7.79 -17.08
N ALA A 433 -7.30 -6.77 -16.79
CA ALA A 433 -8.75 -6.86 -16.88
C ALA A 433 -9.21 -7.24 -18.29
N GLN A 434 -8.66 -6.59 -19.32
CA GLN A 434 -8.96 -6.89 -20.72
C GLN A 434 -8.47 -8.28 -21.17
N TYR A 435 -7.29 -8.70 -20.69
CA TYR A 435 -6.78 -10.04 -20.97
C TYR A 435 -7.71 -11.11 -20.42
N VAL A 436 -8.08 -11.00 -19.14
CA VAL A 436 -8.97 -11.96 -18.48
C VAL A 436 -10.36 -11.92 -19.08
N ALA A 437 -10.91 -10.73 -19.35
CA ALA A 437 -12.23 -10.56 -19.94
C ALA A 437 -12.35 -11.27 -21.31
N ARG A 438 -11.34 -11.12 -22.18
CA ARG A 438 -11.29 -11.82 -23.48
C ARG A 438 -11.22 -13.32 -23.32
N ARG A 439 -10.41 -13.82 -22.40
CA ARG A 439 -10.25 -15.25 -22.12
C ARG A 439 -11.54 -15.88 -21.63
N GLU A 440 -12.28 -15.17 -20.76
CA GLU A 440 -13.51 -15.65 -20.12
C GLU A 440 -14.79 -15.30 -20.90
N GLY A 441 -14.70 -14.59 -22.02
CA GLY A 441 -15.86 -14.10 -22.78
C GLY A 441 -16.71 -13.07 -22.01
N ILE A 442 -16.09 -12.31 -21.10
CA ILE A 442 -16.77 -11.31 -20.28
C ILE A 442 -16.69 -9.94 -20.96
N ARG A 443 -17.82 -9.25 -21.10
CA ARG A 443 -17.86 -7.86 -21.53
C ARG A 443 -17.77 -6.92 -20.34
N ILE A 444 -16.69 -6.14 -20.25
CA ILE A 444 -16.55 -5.10 -19.20
C ILE A 444 -17.39 -3.89 -19.62
N ARG A 445 -18.48 -3.63 -18.89
CA ARG A 445 -19.29 -2.39 -19.03
C ARG A 445 -18.82 -1.34 -18.03
N ASN A 446 -18.54 -1.76 -16.80
CA ASN A 446 -18.03 -0.94 -15.71
C ASN A 446 -17.08 -1.79 -14.86
N ILE A 447 -15.81 -1.39 -14.79
CA ILE A 447 -14.80 -2.11 -13.99
C ILE A 447 -15.01 -1.92 -12.48
N TYR A 448 -15.74 -0.89 -12.07
CA TYR A 448 -16.07 -0.63 -10.67
C TYR A 448 -17.32 -1.39 -10.19
N ASP A 449 -18.06 -2.05 -11.11
CA ASP A 449 -19.14 -2.93 -10.71
C ASP A 449 -18.60 -4.12 -9.89
N PRO A 450 -19.09 -4.31 -8.64
CA PRO A 450 -18.56 -5.36 -7.76
C PRO A 450 -18.60 -6.77 -8.36
N GLU A 451 -19.68 -7.14 -9.08
CA GLU A 451 -19.77 -8.48 -9.68
C GLU A 451 -18.75 -8.67 -10.79
N THR A 452 -18.61 -7.69 -11.65
CA THR A 452 -17.62 -7.70 -12.74
C THR A 452 -16.21 -7.77 -12.21
N ASN A 453 -15.86 -6.91 -11.22
CA ASN A 453 -14.50 -6.82 -10.70
C ASN A 453 -14.10 -8.09 -9.92
N ILE A 454 -14.99 -8.61 -9.06
CA ILE A 454 -14.76 -9.86 -8.30
C ILE A 454 -14.60 -11.05 -9.28
N THR A 455 -15.48 -11.15 -10.29
CA THR A 455 -15.43 -12.23 -11.29
C THR A 455 -14.12 -12.22 -12.06
N LEU A 456 -13.67 -11.06 -12.55
CA LEU A 456 -12.39 -10.94 -13.28
C LEU A 456 -11.19 -11.21 -12.36
N GLY A 457 -11.21 -10.71 -11.12
CA GLY A 457 -10.14 -10.97 -10.15
C GLY A 457 -10.02 -12.44 -9.76
N ALA A 458 -11.14 -13.12 -9.53
CA ALA A 458 -11.18 -14.56 -9.27
C ALA A 458 -10.69 -15.37 -10.48
N ALA A 459 -11.11 -15.01 -11.68
CA ALA A 459 -10.61 -15.64 -12.91
C ALA A 459 -9.09 -15.48 -13.07
N TYR A 460 -8.55 -14.31 -12.76
CA TYR A 460 -7.11 -14.07 -12.79
C TYR A 460 -6.36 -14.87 -11.72
N LEU A 461 -6.91 -14.97 -10.49
CA LEU A 461 -6.36 -15.84 -9.46
C LEU A 461 -6.33 -17.31 -9.90
N ARG A 462 -7.42 -17.81 -10.52
CA ARG A 462 -7.46 -19.17 -11.05
C ARG A 462 -6.38 -19.39 -12.12
N TYR A 463 -6.27 -18.45 -13.05
CA TYR A 463 -5.24 -18.52 -14.08
C TYR A 463 -3.82 -18.61 -13.50
N LEU A 464 -3.53 -17.80 -12.46
CA LEU A 464 -2.22 -17.83 -11.80
C LEU A 464 -2.00 -19.13 -10.98
N LEU A 465 -3.03 -19.60 -10.27
CA LEU A 465 -2.97 -20.88 -9.55
C LEU A 465 -2.65 -22.05 -10.50
N ASP A 466 -3.27 -22.07 -11.68
CA ASP A 466 -2.99 -23.11 -12.70
C ASP A 466 -1.54 -23.00 -13.21
N GLN A 467 -1.05 -21.79 -13.47
CA GLN A 467 0.35 -21.58 -13.89
C GLN A 467 1.37 -22.07 -12.86
N TRP A 468 1.07 -21.91 -11.58
CA TRP A 468 1.93 -22.28 -10.46
C TRP A 468 1.55 -23.63 -9.82
N LYS A 469 0.71 -24.42 -10.49
CA LYS A 469 0.30 -25.79 -10.05
C LYS A 469 -0.25 -25.80 -8.61
N GLY A 470 -1.02 -24.77 -8.25
CA GLY A 470 -1.61 -24.63 -6.93
C GLY A 470 -0.70 -23.97 -5.88
N ASP A 471 0.52 -23.54 -6.22
CA ASP A 471 1.39 -22.79 -5.30
C ASP A 471 0.80 -21.41 -5.02
N LEU A 472 0.21 -21.27 -3.84
CA LEU A 472 -0.46 -20.05 -3.42
C LEU A 472 0.51 -18.88 -3.23
N VAL A 473 1.71 -19.14 -2.72
CA VAL A 473 2.71 -18.09 -2.47
C VAL A 473 3.17 -17.45 -3.79
N ARG A 474 3.51 -18.28 -4.78
CA ARG A 474 3.91 -17.80 -6.12
C ARG A 474 2.75 -17.15 -6.87
N THR A 475 1.54 -17.68 -6.67
CA THR A 475 0.30 -17.07 -7.19
C THR A 475 0.12 -15.65 -6.68
N LEU A 476 0.19 -15.44 -5.37
CA LEU A 476 0.03 -14.12 -4.76
C LEU A 476 1.16 -13.16 -5.13
N ALA A 477 2.40 -13.66 -5.17
CA ALA A 477 3.53 -12.87 -5.67
C ALA A 477 3.31 -12.43 -7.12
N SER A 478 2.78 -13.32 -7.97
CA SER A 478 2.47 -13.04 -9.37
C SER A 478 1.29 -12.10 -9.55
N TYR A 479 0.30 -12.16 -8.67
CA TYR A 479 -0.83 -11.24 -8.68
C TYR A 479 -0.36 -9.79 -8.50
N ASN A 480 0.55 -9.57 -7.55
CA ASN A 480 1.09 -8.23 -7.23
C ASN A 480 2.19 -7.77 -8.20
N ALA A 481 3.18 -8.63 -8.51
CA ALA A 481 4.37 -8.25 -9.27
C ALA A 481 4.36 -8.65 -10.75
N GLY A 482 3.40 -9.48 -11.16
CA GLY A 482 3.32 -10.09 -12.48
C GLY A 482 4.08 -11.41 -12.62
N PRO A 483 3.52 -12.43 -13.30
CA PRO A 483 4.08 -13.79 -13.35
C PRO A 483 5.45 -13.87 -14.04
N THR A 484 5.70 -13.07 -15.06
CA THR A 484 7.00 -13.05 -15.76
C THR A 484 8.12 -12.64 -14.82
N ARG A 485 7.88 -11.62 -13.98
CA ARG A 485 8.86 -11.14 -13.01
C ARG A 485 9.11 -12.18 -11.92
N VAL A 486 8.07 -12.85 -11.41
CA VAL A 486 8.20 -13.89 -10.38
C VAL A 486 9.01 -15.09 -10.87
N ARG A 487 8.88 -15.46 -12.15
CA ARG A 487 9.70 -16.53 -12.75
C ARG A 487 11.18 -16.20 -12.84
N SER A 488 11.55 -14.93 -12.90
CA SER A 488 12.95 -14.49 -12.96
C SER A 488 13.64 -14.43 -11.60
N TRP A 489 12.90 -14.57 -10.49
CA TRP A 489 13.49 -14.57 -9.15
C TRP A 489 14.13 -15.90 -8.80
N PRO A 490 15.10 -15.94 -7.85
CA PRO A 490 15.60 -17.20 -7.32
C PRO A 490 14.45 -18.07 -6.80
N GLN A 491 14.42 -19.32 -7.22
CA GLN A 491 13.38 -20.28 -6.84
C GLN A 491 13.87 -21.16 -5.69
N HIS A 492 13.05 -21.31 -4.65
CA HIS A 492 13.31 -22.16 -3.50
C HIS A 492 12.16 -23.14 -3.34
N GLU A 493 12.45 -24.41 -3.03
CA GLU A 493 11.41 -25.40 -2.72
C GLU A 493 10.65 -25.03 -1.44
N ASP A 494 11.39 -24.53 -0.44
CA ASP A 494 10.81 -24.01 0.78
C ASP A 494 10.06 -22.69 0.50
N GLN A 495 8.73 -22.73 0.59
CA GLN A 495 7.89 -21.57 0.32
C GLN A 495 8.16 -20.37 1.25
N TYR A 496 8.58 -20.63 2.51
CA TYR A 496 8.87 -19.57 3.46
C TYR A 496 10.19 -18.89 3.13
N LEU A 497 11.22 -19.66 2.71
CA LEU A 497 12.46 -19.10 2.21
C LEU A 497 12.20 -18.29 0.93
N PHE A 498 11.38 -18.80 0.01
CA PHE A 498 10.98 -18.03 -1.16
C PHE A 498 10.33 -16.68 -0.77
N ILE A 499 9.38 -16.67 0.19
CA ILE A 499 8.76 -15.43 0.67
C ILE A 499 9.82 -14.44 1.14
N GLU A 500 10.77 -14.86 2.00
CA GLU A 500 11.77 -13.96 2.57
C GLU A 500 12.80 -13.47 1.56
N THR A 501 13.01 -14.20 0.49
CA THR A 501 13.95 -13.85 -0.59
C THR A 501 13.30 -13.04 -1.73
N ILE A 502 11.96 -12.86 -1.73
CA ILE A 502 11.29 -11.99 -2.72
C ILE A 502 12.01 -10.64 -2.83
N PRO A 503 12.53 -10.26 -4.02
CA PRO A 503 13.35 -9.07 -4.20
C PRO A 503 12.59 -7.76 -3.93
N ILE A 504 11.30 -7.71 -4.28
CA ILE A 504 10.46 -6.53 -4.12
C ILE A 504 9.83 -6.55 -2.74
N ARG A 505 10.25 -5.63 -1.86
CA ARG A 505 9.74 -5.53 -0.50
C ARG A 505 8.20 -5.43 -0.45
N GLU A 506 7.62 -4.60 -1.32
CA GLU A 506 6.17 -4.43 -1.42
C GLU A 506 5.47 -5.78 -1.68
N THR A 507 5.98 -6.57 -2.62
CA THR A 507 5.43 -7.89 -2.96
C THR A 507 5.62 -8.90 -1.84
N ARG A 508 6.78 -8.90 -1.16
CA ARG A 508 7.02 -9.76 0.00
C ARG A 508 6.03 -9.46 1.12
N ASP A 509 5.84 -8.19 1.44
CA ASP A 509 4.89 -7.74 2.46
C ASP A 509 3.44 -8.04 2.03
N TYR A 510 3.12 -7.89 0.75
CA TYR A 510 1.83 -8.25 0.16
C TYR A 510 1.51 -9.73 0.36
N VAL A 511 2.41 -10.62 -0.02
CA VAL A 511 2.22 -12.07 0.13
C VAL A 511 1.94 -12.43 1.58
N LYS A 512 2.75 -11.92 2.54
CA LYS A 512 2.56 -12.17 3.96
C LYS A 512 1.19 -11.68 4.47
N ARG A 513 0.76 -10.48 4.04
CA ARG A 513 -0.53 -9.90 4.45
C ARG A 513 -1.71 -10.66 3.87
N VAL A 514 -1.66 -11.02 2.60
CA VAL A 514 -2.75 -11.79 1.98
C VAL A 514 -2.83 -13.18 2.59
N MET A 515 -1.71 -13.84 2.82
CA MET A 515 -1.68 -15.15 3.51
C MET A 515 -2.23 -15.07 4.92
N TYR A 516 -1.86 -14.04 5.70
CA TYR A 516 -2.46 -13.79 7.01
C TYR A 516 -3.99 -13.62 6.92
N ASN A 517 -4.45 -12.77 6.00
CA ASN A 517 -5.88 -12.56 5.77
C ASN A 517 -6.57 -13.87 5.38
N TYR A 518 -5.93 -14.68 4.55
CA TYR A 518 -6.47 -15.97 4.11
C TYR A 518 -6.66 -16.93 5.29
N TYR A 519 -5.69 -17.04 6.21
CA TYR A 519 -5.84 -17.86 7.42
C TYR A 519 -7.03 -17.39 8.28
N VAL A 520 -7.18 -16.09 8.46
CA VAL A 520 -8.31 -15.52 9.22
C VAL A 520 -9.64 -15.82 8.53
N TYR A 521 -9.76 -15.55 7.22
CA TYR A 521 -11.01 -15.82 6.49
C TYR A 521 -11.32 -17.31 6.38
N SER A 522 -10.33 -18.18 6.24
CA SER A 522 -10.53 -19.64 6.24
C SER A 522 -11.12 -20.13 7.56
N GLU A 523 -10.78 -19.51 8.68
CA GLU A 523 -11.38 -19.80 9.98
C GLU A 523 -12.80 -19.25 10.11
N LEU A 524 -13.07 -18.04 9.60
CA LEU A 524 -14.36 -17.38 9.71
C LEU A 524 -15.44 -17.93 8.76
N LEU A 525 -15.06 -18.66 7.73
CA LEU A 525 -15.95 -19.19 6.69
C LEU A 525 -16.16 -20.71 6.83
N ARG A 526 -15.53 -21.37 7.81
CA ARG A 526 -15.82 -22.73 8.24
C ARG A 526 -17.09 -22.78 9.05
#